data_ab893a92a789f56428126c4e46c40ac4
#
_entry.id   ab893a92a789f56428126c4e46c40ac4
#
_cell.length_a   1.000
_cell.length_b   1.000
_cell.length_c   1.000
_cell.angle_alpha   90.00
_cell.angle_beta   90.00
_cell.angle_gamma   90.00
#
_symmetry.space_group_name_H-M   'P 1'
#
loop_
_entity.id
_entity.type
_entity.pdbx_description
1 polymer ?
#
loop_
_entity_poly.entity_id
_entity_poly.type
_entity_poly.pdbx_seq_one_letter_code
_entity_poly.pdbx_strand_id
1 'polypeptide(L)'
;MKKLFLLAAVFSAFNCFSQDTTGVDSNTVVVHKDSRIDLLVTKQAQINEETSRDARKTAIGYRLMFISTNNRDEAISAKAKVYTYFPELKAYLWHQSPYYKVKAGNFKDRKEAEAYQKKLNVYFSNGVFIMNDIVEVKPEKTEEM
;
A
#
# COMPACT_ATOMS: atom_id res chain seq x y z
N MET A 1 72.01 -21.34 -4.25
CA MET A 1 71.05 -20.48 -3.54
C MET A 1 70.94 -19.07 -4.12
N LYS A 2 72.06 -18.39 -4.44
CA LYS A 2 72.02 -17.01 -5.02
C LYS A 2 71.30 -16.88 -6.39
N LYS A 3 71.42 -17.91 -7.25
CA LYS A 3 70.71 -17.91 -8.57
C LYS A 3 69.22 -18.08 -8.47
N LEU A 4 68.72 -18.75 -7.43
CA LEU A 4 67.25 -18.94 -7.18
C LEU A 4 66.61 -17.62 -6.72
N PHE A 5 67.31 -16.81 -5.95
CA PHE A 5 66.86 -15.49 -5.52
C PHE A 5 66.75 -14.49 -6.66
N LEU A 6 67.69 -14.57 -7.62
CA LEU A 6 67.66 -13.71 -8.81
C LEU A 6 66.46 -14.01 -9.71
N LEU A 7 66.07 -15.27 -9.84
CA LEU A 7 64.96 -15.70 -10.65
C LEU A 7 63.64 -15.28 -10.01
N ALA A 8 63.52 -15.32 -8.69
CA ALA A 8 62.34 -14.85 -7.95
C ALA A 8 62.18 -13.32 -8.03
N ALA A 9 63.27 -12.56 -8.02
CA ALA A 9 63.23 -11.12 -8.14
C ALA A 9 62.77 -10.65 -9.54
N VAL A 10 63.13 -11.37 -10.60
CA VAL A 10 62.71 -11.07 -11.98
C VAL A 10 61.22 -11.39 -12.17
N PHE A 11 60.71 -12.43 -11.51
CA PHE A 11 59.27 -12.79 -11.58
C PHE A 11 58.37 -11.80 -10.85
N SER A 12 58.90 -11.15 -9.81
CA SER A 12 58.17 -10.13 -9.05
C SER A 12 58.01 -8.79 -9.79
N ALA A 13 58.89 -8.49 -10.75
CA ALA A 13 58.87 -7.24 -11.50
C ALA A 13 57.78 -7.18 -12.60
N PHE A 14 57.19 -8.32 -12.95
CA PHE A 14 56.18 -8.37 -14.00
C PHE A 14 54.75 -8.06 -13.53
N ASN A 15 54.52 -7.90 -12.21
CA ASN A 15 53.20 -7.62 -11.67
C ASN A 15 52.85 -6.14 -11.49
N CYS A 16 53.71 -5.23 -11.94
CA CYS A 16 53.52 -3.77 -11.83
C CYS A 16 53.01 -3.10 -13.11
N PHE A 17 52.43 -3.85 -14.05
CA PHE A 17 51.58 -3.23 -15.07
C PHE A 17 50.16 -3.11 -14.52
N SER A 18 49.99 -2.18 -13.62
CA SER A 18 48.71 -1.60 -13.32
C SER A 18 48.11 -1.06 -14.60
N GLN A 19 46.94 -1.55 -14.96
CA GLN A 19 46.17 -1.07 -16.08
C GLN A 19 45.84 0.40 -15.84
N ASP A 20 46.53 1.26 -16.56
CA ASP A 20 46.18 2.65 -16.72
C ASP A 20 44.87 2.68 -17.56
N THR A 21 43.75 2.67 -16.90
CA THR A 21 42.43 2.97 -17.51
C THR A 21 42.29 4.48 -17.67
N THR A 22 43.29 5.12 -18.30
CA THR A 22 43.13 6.46 -18.85
C THR A 22 42.59 6.33 -20.24
N GLY A 23 41.31 6.31 -20.32
CA GLY A 23 40.59 6.24 -21.59
C GLY A 23 39.11 6.10 -21.37
N VAL A 24 38.55 6.77 -20.36
CA VAL A 24 37.16 7.15 -20.45
C VAL A 24 37.13 8.25 -21.50
N ASP A 25 37.09 7.84 -22.78
CA ASP A 25 36.44 8.69 -23.76
C ASP A 25 35.13 9.08 -23.12
N SER A 26 35.09 10.33 -22.70
CA SER A 26 33.81 10.96 -22.36
C SER A 26 33.03 11.03 -23.67
N ASN A 27 32.49 9.87 -24.10
CA ASN A 27 31.33 9.85 -24.93
C ASN A 27 30.26 10.59 -24.13
N THR A 28 30.33 11.91 -24.23
CA THR A 28 29.31 12.80 -23.74
C THR A 28 28.05 12.35 -24.47
N VAL A 29 27.25 11.52 -23.83
CA VAL A 29 25.94 11.14 -24.36
C VAL A 29 25.16 12.44 -24.38
N VAL A 30 25.11 13.08 -25.55
CA VAL A 30 24.28 14.26 -25.74
C VAL A 30 22.84 13.75 -25.77
N VAL A 31 22.21 13.78 -24.61
CA VAL A 31 20.78 13.46 -24.49
C VAL A 31 20.00 14.63 -25.06
N HIS A 32 19.52 14.49 -26.29
CA HIS A 32 18.53 15.40 -26.85
C HIS A 32 17.20 15.17 -26.13
N LYS A 33 17.02 15.89 -25.02
CA LYS A 33 15.82 15.82 -24.21
C LYS A 33 14.72 16.65 -24.86
N ASP A 34 13.64 16.03 -25.29
CA ASP A 34 12.44 16.74 -25.73
C ASP A 34 11.84 17.50 -24.53
N SER A 35 11.50 18.78 -24.73
CA SER A 35 10.88 19.63 -23.71
C SER A 35 9.59 19.04 -23.11
N ARG A 36 8.92 18.16 -23.86
CA ARG A 36 7.73 17.43 -23.41
C ARG A 36 8.03 16.41 -22.29
N ILE A 37 9.26 15.90 -22.24
CA ILE A 37 9.67 14.93 -21.21
C ILE A 37 9.64 15.59 -19.83
N ASP A 38 10.07 16.84 -19.70
CA ASP A 38 10.04 17.56 -18.43
C ASP A 38 8.60 17.77 -17.94
N LEU A 39 7.69 18.07 -18.86
CA LEU A 39 6.28 18.18 -18.55
C LEU A 39 5.69 16.83 -18.07
N LEU A 40 6.05 15.74 -18.74
CA LEU A 40 5.60 14.40 -18.37
C LEU A 40 6.15 13.98 -16.99
N VAL A 41 7.41 14.23 -16.71
CA VAL A 41 8.03 13.93 -15.41
C VAL A 41 7.34 14.73 -14.30
N THR A 42 7.07 16.01 -14.53
CA THR A 42 6.36 16.85 -13.55
C THR A 42 4.94 16.34 -13.31
N LYS A 43 4.22 16.00 -14.38
CA LYS A 43 2.88 15.41 -14.29
C LYS A 43 2.90 14.08 -13.53
N GLN A 44 3.85 13.22 -13.83
CA GLN A 44 3.99 11.94 -13.14
C GLN A 44 4.30 12.12 -11.65
N ALA A 45 5.14 13.08 -11.30
CA ALA A 45 5.44 13.41 -9.91
C ALA A 45 4.18 13.89 -9.16
N GLN A 46 3.36 14.75 -9.79
CA GLN A 46 2.09 15.20 -9.23
C GLN A 46 1.12 14.04 -8.99
N ILE A 47 0.93 13.17 -9.99
CA ILE A 47 0.06 11.99 -9.89
C ILE A 47 0.56 11.06 -8.78
N ASN A 48 1.86 10.83 -8.68
CA ASN A 48 2.43 9.98 -7.64
C ASN A 48 2.20 10.58 -6.24
N GLU A 49 2.31 11.90 -6.10
CA GLU A 49 2.06 12.57 -4.82
C GLU A 49 0.57 12.47 -4.44
N GLU A 50 -0.35 12.72 -5.35
CA GLU A 50 -1.80 12.59 -5.13
C GLU A 50 -2.17 11.15 -4.76
N THR A 51 -1.67 10.16 -5.50
CA THR A 51 -1.88 8.74 -5.22
C THR A 51 -1.31 8.33 -3.86
N SER A 52 -0.14 8.85 -3.49
CA SER A 52 0.47 8.59 -2.19
C SER A 52 -0.32 9.23 -1.04
N ARG A 53 -0.93 10.40 -1.26
CA ARG A 53 -1.84 11.02 -0.28
C ARG A 53 -3.10 10.17 -0.08
N ASP A 54 -3.67 9.63 -1.16
CA ASP A 54 -4.85 8.78 -1.08
C ASP A 54 -4.56 7.44 -0.40
N ALA A 55 -3.40 6.83 -0.64
CA ALA A 55 -2.94 5.65 0.07
C ALA A 55 -2.75 5.90 1.58
N ARG A 56 -2.36 7.11 1.98
CA ARG A 56 -2.25 7.49 3.41
C ARG A 56 -3.59 7.68 4.12
N LYS A 57 -4.69 7.75 3.37
CA LYS A 57 -6.06 7.79 3.93
C LYS A 57 -6.57 6.41 4.35
N THR A 58 -5.81 5.35 4.13
CA THR A 58 -6.15 3.99 4.53
C THR A 58 -5.19 3.49 5.60
N ALA A 59 -5.72 2.72 6.56
CA ALA A 59 -4.94 2.08 7.62
C ALA A 59 -5.47 0.68 7.90
N ILE A 60 -4.68 -0.14 8.56
CA ILE A 60 -5.16 -1.39 9.13
C ILE A 60 -6.09 -1.04 10.30
N GLY A 61 -7.29 -1.59 10.28
CA GLY A 61 -8.30 -1.34 11.28
C GLY A 61 -9.32 -2.47 11.34
N TYR A 62 -10.54 -2.16 11.76
CA TYR A 62 -11.58 -3.13 12.00
C TYR A 62 -12.85 -2.76 11.25
N ARG A 63 -13.52 -3.78 10.69
CA ARG A 63 -14.86 -3.69 10.13
C ARG A 63 -15.77 -4.74 10.75
N LEU A 64 -17.06 -4.43 10.77
CA LEU A 64 -18.08 -5.34 11.24
C LEU A 64 -18.71 -6.07 10.04
N MET A 65 -18.65 -7.38 10.04
CA MET A 65 -19.30 -8.24 9.06
C MET A 65 -20.62 -8.74 9.62
N PHE A 66 -21.75 -8.52 8.91
CA PHE A 66 -23.11 -8.90 9.38
C PHE A 66 -23.63 -10.14 8.69
N ILE A 67 -23.28 -10.35 7.43
CA ILE A 67 -23.81 -11.45 6.64
C ILE A 67 -22.78 -11.94 5.63
N SER A 68 -22.79 -13.24 5.42
CA SER A 68 -22.11 -13.90 4.32
C SER A 68 -23.11 -14.86 3.71
N THR A 69 -23.62 -14.56 2.52
CA THR A 69 -24.68 -15.30 1.83
C THR A 69 -24.34 -15.47 0.36
N ASN A 70 -24.88 -16.51 -0.28
CA ASN A 70 -24.80 -16.69 -1.73
C ASN A 70 -25.91 -15.92 -2.48
N ASN A 71 -26.87 -15.36 -1.75
CA ASN A 71 -27.98 -14.58 -2.33
C ASN A 71 -27.63 -13.08 -2.32
N ARG A 72 -27.58 -12.49 -3.52
CA ARG A 72 -27.27 -11.07 -3.70
C ARG A 72 -28.35 -10.16 -3.08
N ASP A 73 -29.62 -10.50 -3.24
CA ASP A 73 -30.72 -9.66 -2.78
C ASP A 73 -30.79 -9.61 -1.25
N GLU A 74 -30.47 -10.71 -0.59
CA GLU A 74 -30.34 -10.78 0.86
C GLU A 74 -29.20 -9.88 1.35
N ALA A 75 -28.06 -9.90 0.67
CA ALA A 75 -26.94 -9.04 1.00
C ALA A 75 -27.27 -7.55 0.80
N ILE A 76 -27.98 -7.20 -0.28
CA ILE A 76 -28.44 -5.82 -0.53
C ILE A 76 -29.42 -5.37 0.55
N SER A 77 -30.36 -6.23 0.93
CA SER A 77 -31.32 -5.96 2.00
C SER A 77 -30.64 -5.75 3.35
N ALA A 78 -29.63 -6.56 3.66
CA ALA A 78 -28.82 -6.39 4.86
C ALA A 78 -28.06 -5.06 4.86
N LYS A 79 -27.48 -4.67 3.71
CA LYS A 79 -26.84 -3.36 3.54
C LYS A 79 -27.81 -2.21 3.75
N ALA A 80 -29.02 -2.30 3.20
CA ALA A 80 -30.07 -1.29 3.38
C ALA A 80 -30.47 -1.14 4.84
N LYS A 81 -30.65 -2.26 5.57
CA LYS A 81 -30.92 -2.24 7.01
C LYS A 81 -29.86 -1.49 7.81
N VAL A 82 -28.58 -1.66 7.47
CA VAL A 82 -27.49 -0.91 8.13
C VAL A 82 -27.70 0.59 7.96
N TYR A 83 -27.97 1.06 6.75
CA TYR A 83 -28.20 2.49 6.51
C TYR A 83 -29.48 3.03 7.18
N THR A 84 -30.49 2.17 7.38
CA THR A 84 -31.72 2.57 8.07
C THR A 84 -31.51 2.79 9.57
N TYR A 85 -30.74 1.90 10.21
CA TYR A 85 -30.56 1.95 11.67
C TYR A 85 -29.29 2.68 12.09
N PHE A 86 -28.26 2.71 11.23
CA PHE A 86 -26.94 3.28 11.49
C PHE A 86 -26.44 4.07 10.27
N PRO A 87 -27.08 5.21 9.95
CA PRO A 87 -26.72 6.01 8.77
C PRO A 87 -25.28 6.56 8.82
N GLU A 88 -24.70 6.64 10.02
CA GLU A 88 -23.32 7.03 10.22
C GLU A 88 -22.29 5.98 9.77
N LEU A 89 -22.70 4.72 9.64
CA LEU A 89 -21.83 3.63 9.24
C LEU A 89 -21.83 3.44 7.73
N LYS A 90 -20.69 3.57 7.11
CA LYS A 90 -20.52 3.24 5.69
C LYS A 90 -20.54 1.72 5.51
N ALA A 91 -21.48 1.21 4.73
CA ALA A 91 -21.63 -0.21 4.48
C ALA A 91 -21.11 -0.60 3.09
N TYR A 92 -20.36 -1.68 3.03
CA TYR A 92 -19.71 -2.21 1.84
C TYR A 92 -20.27 -3.60 1.50
N LEU A 93 -20.63 -3.79 0.24
CA LEU A 93 -20.97 -5.10 -0.30
C LEU A 93 -19.75 -5.64 -1.06
N TRP A 94 -19.26 -6.77 -0.62
CA TRP A 94 -18.11 -7.44 -1.23
C TRP A 94 -18.53 -8.79 -1.81
N HIS A 95 -18.23 -9.02 -3.09
CA HIS A 95 -18.48 -10.32 -3.73
C HIS A 95 -17.16 -11.11 -3.76
N GLN A 96 -17.16 -12.22 -3.07
CA GLN A 96 -16.09 -13.21 -3.08
C GLN A 96 -16.72 -14.56 -3.42
N SER A 97 -16.69 -14.91 -4.71
CA SER A 97 -17.37 -16.10 -5.22
C SER A 97 -17.18 -17.33 -4.31
N PRO A 98 -18.23 -18.06 -3.93
CA PRO A 98 -19.63 -17.86 -4.32
C PRO A 98 -20.44 -16.91 -3.38
N TYR A 99 -19.79 -16.23 -2.42
CA TYR A 99 -20.47 -15.51 -1.37
C TYR A 99 -20.45 -13.99 -1.55
N TYR A 100 -21.57 -13.36 -1.14
CA TYR A 100 -21.68 -11.93 -0.92
C TYR A 100 -21.50 -11.65 0.57
N LYS A 101 -20.54 -10.80 0.91
CA LYS A 101 -20.24 -10.38 2.28
C LYS A 101 -20.62 -8.92 2.45
N VAL A 102 -21.35 -8.59 3.52
CA VAL A 102 -21.63 -7.20 3.86
C VAL A 102 -20.87 -6.83 5.11
N LYS A 103 -20.06 -5.78 4.96
CA LYS A 103 -19.22 -5.21 6.02
C LYS A 103 -19.63 -3.77 6.26
N ALA A 104 -19.51 -3.25 7.47
CA ALA A 104 -19.68 -1.82 7.73
C ALA A 104 -18.73 -1.30 8.79
N GLY A 105 -18.63 0.04 8.78
CA GLY A 105 -17.76 0.80 9.65
C GLY A 105 -16.31 0.83 9.16
N ASN A 106 -15.62 1.87 9.58
CA ASN A 106 -14.19 2.06 9.40
C ASN A 106 -13.62 2.42 10.78
N PHE A 107 -13.36 1.41 11.59
CA PHE A 107 -12.90 1.59 12.96
C PHE A 107 -11.38 1.44 13.03
N LYS A 108 -10.72 2.41 13.65
CA LYS A 108 -9.29 2.36 13.91
C LYS A 108 -9.02 1.48 15.15
N ASP A 109 -9.88 1.59 16.16
CA ASP A 109 -9.77 0.89 17.41
C ASP A 109 -10.76 -0.27 17.53
N ARG A 110 -10.28 -1.39 18.08
CA ARG A 110 -11.12 -2.58 18.31
C ARG A 110 -12.23 -2.31 19.32
N LYS A 111 -11.97 -1.50 20.35
CA LYS A 111 -12.96 -1.15 21.38
C LYS A 111 -14.17 -0.44 20.81
N GLU A 112 -13.92 0.47 19.85
CA GLU A 112 -14.99 1.18 19.14
C GLU A 112 -15.83 0.20 18.31
N ALA A 113 -15.16 -0.70 17.57
CA ALA A 113 -15.85 -1.76 16.82
C ALA A 113 -16.71 -2.67 17.71
N GLU A 114 -16.22 -3.05 18.90
CA GLU A 114 -16.96 -3.86 19.88
C GLU A 114 -18.22 -3.13 20.41
N ALA A 115 -18.14 -1.83 20.63
CA ALA A 115 -19.28 -1.02 21.06
C ALA A 115 -20.38 -1.00 19.99
N TYR A 116 -20.02 -0.83 18.71
CA TYR A 116 -20.97 -0.91 17.60
C TYR A 116 -21.46 -2.33 17.34
N GLN A 117 -20.62 -3.34 17.52
CA GLN A 117 -21.00 -4.74 17.41
C GLN A 117 -22.17 -5.08 18.34
N LYS A 118 -22.08 -4.65 19.60
CA LYS A 118 -23.16 -4.87 20.60
C LYS A 118 -24.47 -4.25 20.15
N LYS A 119 -24.45 -3.03 19.59
CA LYS A 119 -25.61 -2.34 19.10
C LYS A 119 -26.22 -3.04 17.87
N LEU A 120 -25.39 -3.47 16.93
CA LEU A 120 -25.79 -4.12 15.69
C LEU A 120 -26.33 -5.54 15.90
N ASN A 121 -25.82 -6.28 16.89
CA ASN A 121 -26.31 -7.63 17.23
C ASN A 121 -27.78 -7.67 17.58
N VAL A 122 -28.37 -6.56 18.03
CA VAL A 122 -29.82 -6.46 18.31
C VAL A 122 -30.64 -6.53 17.03
N TYR A 123 -30.09 -6.07 15.90
CA TYR A 123 -30.82 -5.98 14.63
C TYR A 123 -30.48 -7.11 13.65
N PHE A 124 -29.39 -7.83 13.89
CA PHE A 124 -28.90 -8.90 13.02
C PHE A 124 -28.82 -10.23 13.78
N SER A 125 -29.79 -11.12 13.54
CA SER A 125 -29.93 -12.42 14.21
C SER A 125 -28.76 -13.39 13.94
N ASN A 126 -28.09 -13.24 12.80
CA ASN A 126 -26.95 -14.09 12.42
C ASN A 126 -25.65 -13.74 13.15
N GLY A 127 -25.70 -12.71 14.01
CA GLY A 127 -24.54 -12.19 14.71
C GLY A 127 -23.66 -11.27 13.85
N VAL A 128 -22.93 -10.40 14.51
CA VAL A 128 -22.01 -9.45 13.88
C VAL A 128 -20.59 -9.81 14.30
N PHE A 129 -19.68 -9.94 13.35
CA PHE A 129 -18.29 -10.34 13.58
C PHE A 129 -17.34 -9.19 13.31
N ILE A 130 -16.39 -8.99 14.22
CA ILE A 130 -15.30 -8.03 14.01
C ILE A 130 -14.22 -8.73 13.19
N MET A 131 -13.75 -8.05 12.13
CA MET A 131 -12.64 -8.54 11.31
C MET A 131 -11.63 -7.44 11.05
N ASN A 132 -10.38 -7.84 10.93
CA ASN A 132 -9.31 -6.95 10.48
C ASN A 132 -9.49 -6.68 8.99
N ASP A 133 -9.41 -5.40 8.61
CA ASP A 133 -9.55 -4.97 7.23
C ASP A 133 -8.79 -3.65 7.01
N ILE A 134 -8.57 -3.30 5.77
CA ILE A 134 -8.06 -1.99 5.41
C ILE A 134 -9.23 -1.00 5.46
N VAL A 135 -9.16 -0.03 6.37
CA VAL A 135 -10.20 0.97 6.61
C VAL A 135 -9.79 2.33 6.08
N GLU A 136 -10.79 3.09 5.66
CA GLU A 136 -10.60 4.50 5.30
C GLU A 136 -10.49 5.33 6.59
N VAL A 137 -9.36 6.00 6.76
CA VAL A 137 -9.14 6.90 7.91
C VAL A 137 -9.29 8.32 7.43
N LYS A 138 -10.14 9.11 8.09
CA LYS A 138 -10.15 10.56 7.87
C LYS A 138 -8.81 11.12 8.35
N PRO A 139 -8.11 11.92 7.54
CA PRO A 139 -6.92 12.62 8.03
C PRO A 139 -7.35 13.47 9.24
N GLU A 140 -6.70 13.25 10.36
CA GLU A 140 -6.81 14.17 11.49
C GLU A 140 -6.37 15.53 10.99
N LYS A 141 -7.26 16.53 11.08
CA LYS A 141 -6.86 17.92 10.91
C LYS A 141 -5.84 18.18 12.01
N THR A 142 -4.58 18.28 11.63
CA THR A 142 -3.57 18.87 12.51
C THR A 142 -4.06 20.29 12.73
N GLU A 143 -4.62 20.56 13.90
CA GLU A 143 -4.85 21.94 14.34
C GLU A 143 -3.46 22.53 14.47
N GLU A 144 -3.08 23.35 13.50
CA GLU A 144 -1.90 24.20 13.59
C GLU A 144 -2.16 25.17 14.76
N MET A 145 -1.44 24.92 15.86
CA MET A 145 -1.26 25.90 16.95
C MET A 145 -0.26 26.94 16.52
#